data_245f1618d9c5a8f42dc85b1551f4c5c6
#
_entry.id   245f1618d9c5a8f42dc85b1551f4c5c6
#
_cell.length_a   1.000
_cell.length_b   1.000
_cell.length_c   1.000
_cell.angle_alpha   90.00
_cell.angle_beta   90.00
_cell.angle_gamma   90.00
#
_symmetry.space_group_name_H-M   'P 1'
#
loop_
_entity.id
_entity.type
_entity.pdbx_description
1 polymer ?
#
loop_
_entity_poly.entity_id
_entity_poly.type
_entity_poly.pdbx_seq_one_letter_code
_entity_poly.pdbx_strand_id
1 'polypeptide(L)'
;MVGNMDSTPQSATVERKVSSSSTGPGVNIFAAGTDILSCFSTSNAYTDAAYWGNSSFRQGTIGGTSMASPQVCGVGALYLQADPSLTPAQLQDKLQKDALAVLKDESNATNYGDTTDICGGNNRMLFNRYNKAVPFTSNVFGLRKTR
;
A
#
# COMPACT_ATOMS: atom_id res chain seq x y z
N MET A 1 -4.99 11.03 -4.80
CA MET A 1 -4.16 11.08 -3.56
C MET A 1 -4.34 9.76 -2.83
N VAL A 2 -3.27 9.25 -2.17
CA VAL A 2 -3.29 8.00 -1.39
C VAL A 2 -3.21 8.33 0.10
N GLY A 3 -4.09 7.71 0.89
CA GLY A 3 -4.08 7.78 2.34
C GLY A 3 -3.29 6.62 2.95
N ASN A 4 -2.91 6.77 4.22
CA ASN A 4 -2.16 5.78 4.98
C ASN A 4 -3.08 4.99 5.90
N MET A 5 -2.97 3.68 5.86
CA MET A 5 -3.58 2.77 6.81
C MET A 5 -2.52 1.98 7.57
N ASP A 6 -2.88 1.49 8.73
CA ASP A 6 -2.01 0.64 9.53
C ASP A 6 -1.69 -0.66 8.77
N SER A 7 -0.43 -1.04 8.75
CA SER A 7 0.03 -2.31 8.17
C SER A 7 -0.03 -3.47 9.15
N THR A 8 -0.28 -3.18 10.44
CA THR A 8 -0.44 -4.17 11.50
C THR A 8 -1.94 -4.34 11.82
N PRO A 9 -2.62 -5.33 11.26
CA PRO A 9 -4.04 -5.55 11.58
C PRO A 9 -4.19 -5.83 13.07
N GLN A 10 -4.93 -4.98 13.76
CA GLN A 10 -5.22 -5.12 15.20
C GLN A 10 -6.18 -6.29 15.47
N SER A 11 -6.92 -6.68 14.47
CA SER A 11 -7.70 -7.93 14.45
C SER A 11 -7.88 -8.34 12.98
N ALA A 12 -8.17 -9.62 12.74
CA ALA A 12 -8.39 -10.16 11.39
C ALA A 12 -9.57 -9.52 10.64
N THR A 13 -10.33 -8.63 11.26
CA THR A 13 -11.56 -8.05 10.72
C THR A 13 -11.61 -6.53 10.69
N VAL A 14 -10.58 -5.86 11.21
CA VAL A 14 -10.59 -4.39 11.35
C VAL A 14 -9.33 -3.79 10.75
N GLU A 15 -9.50 -3.08 9.66
CA GLU A 15 -8.47 -2.25 9.05
C GLU A 15 -8.64 -0.80 9.50
N ARG A 16 -7.55 -0.15 9.86
CA ARG A 16 -7.58 1.19 10.43
C ARG A 16 -6.88 2.21 9.56
N LYS A 17 -7.49 3.39 9.47
CA LYS A 17 -6.79 4.58 9.00
C LYS A 17 -5.86 5.08 10.11
N VAL A 18 -4.64 5.44 9.77
CA VAL A 18 -3.71 6.09 10.72
C VAL A 18 -4.18 7.51 10.99
N SER A 19 -4.16 7.94 12.26
CA SER A 19 -4.64 9.27 12.68
C SER A 19 -3.96 10.42 11.94
N SER A 20 -2.66 10.28 11.64
CA SER A 20 -1.87 11.27 10.89
C SER A 20 -2.10 11.25 9.38
N SER A 21 -2.88 10.31 8.86
CA SER A 21 -3.18 10.24 7.42
C SER A 21 -4.08 11.38 6.99
N SER A 22 -3.80 11.94 5.82
CA SER A 22 -4.73 12.82 5.11
C SER A 22 -6.08 12.15 4.90
N THR A 23 -7.15 12.92 4.99
CA THR A 23 -8.55 12.51 4.85
C THR A 23 -9.31 13.43 3.90
N GLY A 24 -10.58 13.15 3.70
CA GLY A 24 -11.48 13.96 2.89
C GLY A 24 -11.64 13.50 1.44
N PRO A 25 -12.49 14.19 0.67
CA PRO A 25 -12.90 13.77 -0.68
C PRO A 25 -11.75 13.65 -1.69
N GLY A 26 -10.63 14.35 -1.45
CA GLY A 26 -9.45 14.29 -2.29
C GLY A 26 -8.62 13.02 -2.14
N VAL A 27 -8.83 12.24 -1.05
CA VAL A 27 -8.18 10.94 -0.89
C VAL A 27 -8.97 9.87 -1.65
N ASN A 28 -8.33 9.30 -2.66
CA ASN A 28 -8.99 8.38 -3.57
C ASN A 28 -9.00 6.94 -3.07
N ILE A 29 -7.93 6.54 -2.35
CA ILE A 29 -7.71 5.18 -1.89
C ILE A 29 -6.73 5.18 -0.72
N PHE A 30 -6.82 4.21 0.17
CA PHE A 30 -5.91 3.99 1.28
C PHE A 30 -5.11 2.71 1.07
N ALA A 31 -3.84 2.73 1.49
CA ALA A 31 -2.99 1.55 1.44
C ALA A 31 -2.09 1.49 2.68
N ALA A 32 -1.52 0.33 2.94
CA ALA A 32 -0.58 0.12 4.04
C ALA A 32 0.62 1.05 3.91
N GLY A 33 0.90 1.79 4.95
CA GLY A 33 1.99 2.78 4.94
C GLY A 33 2.60 3.00 6.32
N THR A 34 2.29 2.17 7.32
CA THR A 34 2.88 2.21 8.67
C THR A 34 3.88 1.06 8.79
N ASP A 35 5.02 1.32 9.41
CA ASP A 35 6.09 0.34 9.65
C ASP A 35 6.52 -0.41 8.37
N ILE A 36 6.60 0.31 7.28
CA ILE A 36 7.00 -0.27 6.00
C ILE A 36 8.52 -0.45 5.98
N LEU A 37 8.92 -1.72 5.96
CA LEU A 37 10.32 -2.13 5.88
C LEU A 37 10.89 -1.82 4.49
N SER A 38 12.03 -1.17 4.45
CA SER A 38 12.74 -0.82 3.22
C SER A 38 14.25 -0.79 3.41
N CYS A 39 14.96 -0.66 2.30
CA CYS A 39 16.40 -0.45 2.31
C CYS A 39 16.72 0.99 2.70
N PHE A 40 17.78 1.17 3.48
CA PHE A 40 18.30 2.46 3.88
C PHE A 40 19.72 2.66 3.38
N SER A 41 20.10 3.92 3.20
CA SER A 41 21.49 4.29 2.90
C SER A 41 22.38 4.04 4.12
N THR A 42 23.57 3.51 3.87
CA THR A 42 24.58 3.32 4.93
C THR A 42 25.13 4.64 5.49
N SER A 43 24.93 5.75 4.77
CA SER A 43 25.32 7.08 5.19
C SER A 43 24.23 7.86 5.95
N ASN A 44 23.08 7.24 6.17
CA ASN A 44 21.95 7.88 6.82
C ASN A 44 22.09 7.84 8.34
N ALA A 45 21.74 8.94 9.01
CA ALA A 45 21.81 9.06 10.48
C ALA A 45 20.67 8.34 11.22
N TYR A 46 19.74 7.72 10.50
CA TYR A 46 18.70 6.92 11.12
C TYR A 46 19.28 5.64 11.75
N THR A 47 18.85 5.33 12.96
CA THR A 47 19.30 4.18 13.75
C THR A 47 18.64 2.90 13.24
N ASP A 48 19.07 2.46 12.08
CA ASP A 48 18.49 1.29 11.45
C ASP A 48 19.31 0.04 11.78
N ALA A 49 18.64 -1.10 11.76
CA ALA A 49 19.31 -2.36 11.92
C ALA A 49 20.12 -2.72 10.67
N ALA A 50 21.26 -3.39 10.87
CA ALA A 50 21.94 -4.05 9.77
C ALA A 50 21.00 -5.10 9.16
N TYR A 51 21.02 -5.24 7.83
CA TYR A 51 20.30 -6.33 7.19
C TYR A 51 20.86 -7.68 7.68
N TRP A 52 19.98 -8.56 8.14
CA TRP A 52 20.37 -9.84 8.74
C TRP A 52 21.21 -10.75 7.85
N GLY A 53 21.05 -10.63 6.53
CA GLY A 53 21.80 -11.42 5.55
C GLY A 53 23.17 -10.85 5.17
N ASN A 54 23.40 -9.56 5.43
CA ASN A 54 24.68 -8.89 5.11
C ASN A 54 24.78 -7.55 5.84
N SER A 55 25.70 -7.43 6.78
CA SER A 55 25.91 -6.24 7.60
C SER A 55 26.38 -4.98 6.84
N SER A 56 26.78 -5.13 5.58
CA SER A 56 27.12 -4.00 4.71
C SER A 56 25.89 -3.23 4.21
N PHE A 57 24.69 -3.81 4.36
CA PHE A 57 23.44 -3.18 3.98
C PHE A 57 22.61 -2.79 5.21
N ARG A 58 21.79 -1.78 5.05
CA ARG A 58 20.90 -1.27 6.09
C ARG A 58 19.46 -1.45 5.68
N GLN A 59 18.62 -1.75 6.66
CA GLN A 59 17.17 -1.79 6.51
C GLN A 59 16.52 -1.10 7.71
N GLY A 60 15.34 -0.58 7.53
CA GLY A 60 14.58 0.04 8.60
C GLY A 60 13.13 0.25 8.20
N THR A 61 12.33 0.67 9.16
CA THR A 61 10.91 0.94 8.95
C THR A 61 10.64 2.42 9.03
N ILE A 62 9.82 2.90 8.11
CA ILE A 62 9.23 4.24 8.16
C ILE A 62 7.75 4.16 7.81
N GLY A 63 7.00 5.21 8.18
CA GLY A 63 5.57 5.26 7.91
C GLY A 63 5.16 6.59 7.30
N GLY A 64 4.03 6.55 6.59
CA GLY A 64 3.41 7.71 5.99
C GLY A 64 2.69 7.41 4.68
N THR A 65 1.96 8.39 4.18
CA THR A 65 1.29 8.32 2.87
C THR A 65 2.28 8.11 1.72
N SER A 66 3.54 8.54 1.91
CA SER A 66 4.65 8.31 0.97
C SER A 66 4.99 6.82 0.83
N MET A 67 4.76 6.01 1.86
CA MET A 67 4.97 4.56 1.86
C MET A 67 3.73 3.81 1.37
N ALA A 68 2.56 4.37 1.58
CA ALA A 68 1.30 3.85 1.05
C ALA A 68 1.21 4.00 -0.49
N SER A 69 1.71 5.09 -1.03
CA SER A 69 1.63 5.38 -2.46
C SER A 69 2.27 4.31 -3.36
N PRO A 70 3.50 3.82 -3.10
CA PRO A 70 4.10 2.76 -3.90
C PRO A 70 3.35 1.42 -3.83
N GLN A 71 2.59 1.15 -2.76
CA GLN A 71 1.73 -0.03 -2.69
C GLN A 71 0.63 0.03 -3.76
N VAL A 72 0.00 1.21 -3.90
CA VAL A 72 -1.00 1.44 -4.96
C VAL A 72 -0.37 1.34 -6.35
N CYS A 73 0.83 1.87 -6.51
CA CYS A 73 1.60 1.78 -7.76
C CYS A 73 1.89 0.31 -8.13
N GLY A 74 2.33 -0.50 -7.17
CA GLY A 74 2.61 -1.92 -7.38
C GLY A 74 1.37 -2.70 -7.81
N VAL A 75 0.24 -2.50 -7.14
CA VAL A 75 -1.03 -3.13 -7.55
C VAL A 75 -1.46 -2.62 -8.93
N GLY A 76 -1.32 -1.32 -9.20
CA GLY A 76 -1.60 -0.75 -10.53
C GLY A 76 -0.76 -1.39 -11.64
N ALA A 77 0.51 -1.70 -11.37
CA ALA A 77 1.37 -2.40 -12.32
C ALA A 77 0.86 -3.82 -12.65
N LEU A 78 0.30 -4.53 -11.67
CA LEU A 78 -0.32 -5.83 -11.91
C LEU A 78 -1.55 -5.72 -12.82
N TYR A 79 -2.37 -4.68 -12.65
CA TYR A 79 -3.51 -4.43 -13.54
C TYR A 79 -3.06 -4.09 -14.96
N LEU A 80 -2.01 -3.29 -15.11
CA LEU A 80 -1.43 -2.96 -16.43
C LEU A 80 -0.73 -4.15 -17.08
N GLN A 81 -0.15 -5.04 -16.29
CA GLN A 81 0.39 -6.30 -16.83
C GLN A 81 -0.73 -7.16 -17.43
N ALA A 82 -1.91 -7.11 -16.82
CA ALA A 82 -3.07 -7.86 -17.29
C ALA A 82 -3.73 -7.24 -18.52
N ASP A 83 -3.79 -5.92 -18.53
CA ASP A 83 -4.38 -5.14 -19.61
C ASP A 83 -3.55 -3.87 -19.86
N PRO A 84 -2.54 -3.97 -20.73
CA PRO A 84 -1.66 -2.84 -21.05
C PRO A 84 -2.37 -1.69 -21.77
N SER A 85 -3.60 -1.87 -22.21
CA SER A 85 -4.36 -0.85 -22.93
C SER A 85 -5.07 0.15 -22.01
N LEU A 86 -5.08 -0.10 -20.69
CA LEU A 86 -5.72 0.78 -19.72
C LEU A 86 -5.11 2.19 -19.73
N THR A 87 -5.95 3.17 -19.93
CA THR A 87 -5.58 4.56 -19.67
C THR A 87 -5.42 4.83 -18.18
N PRO A 88 -4.68 5.88 -17.76
CA PRO A 88 -4.55 6.24 -16.34
C PRO A 88 -5.90 6.39 -15.62
N ALA A 89 -6.90 6.98 -16.28
CA ALA A 89 -8.23 7.15 -15.72
C ALA A 89 -8.96 5.81 -15.52
N GLN A 90 -8.84 4.89 -16.47
CA GLN A 90 -9.42 3.55 -16.38
C GLN A 90 -8.72 2.71 -15.28
N LEU A 91 -7.41 2.82 -15.16
CA LEU A 91 -6.67 2.16 -14.09
C LEU A 91 -7.11 2.68 -12.71
N GLN A 92 -7.19 4.01 -12.56
CA GLN A 92 -7.68 4.62 -11.32
C GLN A 92 -9.10 4.14 -10.98
N ASP A 93 -10.00 4.12 -11.94
CA ASP A 93 -11.38 3.67 -11.75
C ASP A 93 -11.44 2.20 -11.34
N LYS A 94 -10.64 1.32 -11.96
CA LYS A 94 -10.54 -0.08 -11.57
C LYS A 94 -10.05 -0.26 -10.13
N LEU A 95 -8.96 0.41 -9.77
CA LEU A 95 -8.41 0.34 -8.41
C LEU A 95 -9.45 0.79 -7.36
N GLN A 96 -10.21 1.84 -7.65
CA GLN A 96 -11.24 2.35 -6.75
C GLN A 96 -12.47 1.43 -6.65
N LYS A 97 -12.87 0.82 -7.77
CA LYS A 97 -14.00 -0.13 -7.81
C LYS A 97 -13.69 -1.44 -7.10
N ASP A 98 -12.44 -1.88 -7.18
CA ASP A 98 -12.01 -3.12 -6.55
C ASP A 98 -11.66 -2.95 -5.06
N ALA A 99 -11.53 -1.71 -4.59
CA ALA A 99 -11.23 -1.38 -3.20
C ALA A 99 -12.34 -1.85 -2.24
N LEU A 100 -11.95 -2.13 -0.99
CA LEU A 100 -12.86 -2.56 0.08
C LEU A 100 -13.22 -1.40 1.00
N ALA A 101 -14.51 -1.29 1.36
CA ALA A 101 -15.02 -0.27 2.28
C ALA A 101 -14.99 -0.78 3.73
N VAL A 102 -13.79 -1.01 4.25
CA VAL A 102 -13.59 -1.67 5.57
C VAL A 102 -12.77 -0.85 6.56
N LEU A 103 -12.31 0.34 6.17
CA LEU A 103 -11.46 1.16 7.04
C LEU A 103 -12.24 1.73 8.22
N LYS A 104 -11.58 1.75 9.35
CA LYS A 104 -12.01 2.39 10.60
C LYS A 104 -11.01 3.46 10.99
N ASP A 105 -11.46 4.39 11.84
CA ASP A 105 -10.57 5.40 12.40
C ASP A 105 -9.75 4.84 13.56
N GLU A 106 -8.48 5.21 13.60
CA GLU A 106 -7.57 4.83 14.67
C GLU A 106 -7.76 5.68 15.92
N SER A 107 -8.20 6.93 15.77
CA SER A 107 -8.33 7.87 16.90
C SER A 107 -9.46 7.50 17.87
N ASN A 108 -10.41 6.67 17.45
CA ASN A 108 -11.52 6.21 18.27
C ASN A 108 -11.42 4.71 18.58
N ALA A 109 -10.48 4.37 19.48
CA ALA A 109 -10.19 2.99 19.86
C ALA A 109 -11.39 2.21 20.44
N THR A 110 -12.43 2.90 20.87
CA THR A 110 -13.63 2.29 21.47
C THR A 110 -14.78 2.11 20.49
N ASN A 111 -14.72 2.76 19.33
CA ASN A 111 -15.83 2.74 18.37
C ASN A 111 -15.35 2.38 16.95
N TYR A 112 -14.96 1.14 16.78
CA TYR A 112 -14.48 0.59 15.51
C TYR A 112 -15.49 0.61 14.35
N GLY A 113 -16.68 1.14 14.58
CA GLY A 113 -17.77 1.19 13.60
C GLY A 113 -17.89 2.52 12.86
N ASP A 114 -17.24 3.58 13.35
CA ASP A 114 -17.44 4.90 12.79
C ASP A 114 -16.49 5.18 11.64
N THR A 115 -17.07 5.36 10.46
CA THR A 115 -16.35 5.75 9.24
C THR A 115 -16.39 7.23 8.98
N THR A 116 -16.98 8.04 9.88
CA THR A 116 -17.16 9.49 9.71
C THR A 116 -15.83 10.23 9.75
N ASP A 117 -14.83 9.67 10.39
CA ASP A 117 -13.51 10.30 10.57
C ASP A 117 -12.65 10.36 9.29
N ILE A 118 -13.13 9.82 8.19
CA ILE A 118 -12.54 10.10 6.86
C ILE A 118 -13.04 11.41 6.26
N CYS A 119 -13.72 12.25 7.04
CA CYS A 119 -14.17 13.61 6.71
C CYS A 119 -14.93 13.70 5.37
N GLY A 120 -15.91 12.85 5.18
CA GLY A 120 -16.68 12.76 3.93
C GLY A 120 -15.88 12.18 2.75
N GLY A 121 -14.69 11.64 3.01
CA GLY A 121 -13.86 10.97 2.00
C GLY A 121 -14.38 9.58 1.64
N ASN A 122 -13.66 8.96 0.73
CA ASN A 122 -14.00 7.63 0.25
C ASN A 122 -13.39 6.55 1.16
N ASN A 123 -14.21 5.68 1.73
CA ASN A 123 -13.72 4.48 2.42
C ASN A 123 -13.34 3.42 1.38
N ARG A 124 -12.07 3.43 0.98
CA ARG A 124 -11.54 2.57 -0.07
C ARG A 124 -10.15 2.06 0.31
N MET A 125 -10.10 0.89 0.91
CA MET A 125 -8.84 0.19 1.14
C MET A 125 -8.37 -0.48 -0.16
N LEU A 126 -7.11 -0.31 -0.50
CA LEU A 126 -6.49 -0.98 -1.64
C LEU A 126 -6.65 -2.49 -1.51
N PHE A 127 -7.22 -3.09 -2.53
CA PHE A 127 -7.37 -4.53 -2.62
C PHE A 127 -7.02 -5.00 -4.03
N ASN A 128 -6.22 -6.05 -4.12
CA ASN A 128 -5.88 -6.65 -5.40
C ASN A 128 -6.88 -7.76 -5.73
N ARG A 129 -7.84 -7.47 -6.60
CA ARG A 129 -8.77 -8.49 -7.16
C ARG A 129 -8.23 -9.20 -8.38
N TYR A 130 -7.02 -8.86 -8.79
CA TYR A 130 -6.40 -9.49 -9.93
C TYR A 130 -5.99 -10.93 -9.57
N ASN A 131 -6.91 -11.86 -9.77
CA ASN A 131 -6.80 -13.26 -9.35
C ASN A 131 -6.31 -14.20 -10.46
N LYS A 132 -5.80 -13.67 -11.56
CA LYS A 132 -5.13 -14.50 -12.57
C LYS A 132 -3.65 -14.53 -12.24
N ALA A 133 -3.16 -15.69 -11.81
CA ALA A 133 -1.76 -15.99 -11.91
C ALA A 133 -1.34 -15.78 -13.39
N VAL A 134 -0.83 -14.60 -13.70
CA VAL A 134 -0.18 -14.39 -15.00
C VAL A 134 1.03 -15.31 -14.96
N PRO A 135 1.15 -16.28 -15.86
CA PRO A 135 2.37 -17.08 -15.94
C PRO A 135 3.53 -16.11 -16.07
N PHE A 136 4.49 -16.20 -15.17
CA PHE A 136 5.71 -15.42 -15.26
C PHE A 136 6.44 -15.88 -16.53
N THR A 137 6.13 -15.24 -17.64
CA THR A 137 6.87 -15.45 -18.87
C THR A 137 8.19 -14.72 -18.69
N SER A 138 9.29 -15.47 -18.64
CA SER A 138 10.66 -15.02 -18.41
C SER A 138 11.17 -13.93 -19.36
N ASN A 139 10.33 -13.43 -20.26
CA ASN A 139 10.71 -12.49 -21.30
C ASN A 139 10.50 -11.01 -20.93
N VAL A 140 9.83 -10.70 -19.80
CA VAL A 140 9.50 -9.30 -19.48
C VAL A 140 10.70 -8.52 -18.94
N PHE A 141 11.72 -9.17 -18.39
CA PHE A 141 12.89 -8.50 -17.82
C PHE A 141 14.26 -9.06 -18.24
N GLY A 142 14.33 -9.90 -19.27
CA GLY A 142 15.62 -10.43 -19.73
C GLY A 142 16.41 -11.26 -18.70
N LEU A 143 15.78 -11.64 -17.59
CA LEU A 143 16.38 -12.47 -16.56
C LEU A 143 16.41 -13.92 -17.06
N ARG A 144 17.53 -14.32 -17.71
CA ARG A 144 17.81 -15.71 -17.95
C ARG A 144 17.93 -16.44 -16.61
N LYS A 145 17.11 -17.47 -16.41
CA LYS A 145 17.46 -18.51 -15.45
C LYS A 145 18.76 -19.13 -15.91
N THR A 146 19.87 -18.82 -15.26
CA THR A 146 21.05 -19.71 -15.29
C THR A 146 20.73 -20.95 -14.47
N ARG A 147 20.81 -22.09 -15.08
CA ARG A 147 20.71 -23.41 -14.42
C ARG A 147 21.83 -23.58 -13.41
#